data_b74ff6124db2ea29075cb482aaeec696
#
_entry.id   b74ff6124db2ea29075cb482aaeec696
#
_cell.length_a   1.000
_cell.length_b   1.000
_cell.length_c   1.000
_cell.angle_alpha   90.00
_cell.angle_beta   90.00
_cell.angle_gamma   90.00
#
_symmetry.space_group_name_H-M   'P 1'
#
loop_
_entity.id
_entity.type
_entity.pdbx_description
1 polymer ?
#
loop_
_entity_poly.entity_id
_entity_poly.type
_entity_poly.pdbx_seq_one_letter_code
_entity_poly.pdbx_strand_id
1 'polypeptide(L)'
;MFPRTLPEAVKARAFHASNGELGIVPSDAPAFLEACRTDGIVVLGWELWVVDHAWGIETNGPMRAHGSWCGGIPLRGQSLPSVVGGTGGIEETATELAALDLDADVEPSWLPYVRINFTLAD
;
A
#
# COMPACT_ATOMS: atom_id res chain seq x y z
N MET A 1 -1.54 -9.82 9.27
CA MET A 1 -3.00 -10.04 9.33
C MET A 1 -3.70 -9.42 8.14
N PHE A 2 -4.75 -10.03 7.66
CA PHE A 2 -5.61 -9.48 6.62
C PHE A 2 -7.01 -10.09 6.74
N PRO A 3 -8.04 -9.48 6.11
CA PRO A 3 -9.41 -9.97 6.22
C PRO A 3 -9.58 -11.38 5.63
N ARG A 4 -10.35 -12.22 6.30
CA ARG A 4 -10.60 -13.58 5.82
C ARG A 4 -11.43 -13.60 4.54
N THR A 5 -12.27 -12.58 4.35
CA THR A 5 -13.11 -12.48 3.16
C THR A 5 -12.40 -11.82 1.98
N LEU A 6 -11.12 -11.51 2.13
CA LEU A 6 -10.36 -10.90 1.04
C LEU A 6 -10.34 -11.83 -0.18
N PRO A 7 -10.74 -11.33 -1.36
CA PRO A 7 -10.74 -12.18 -2.56
C PRO A 7 -9.36 -12.73 -2.88
N GLU A 8 -9.32 -13.97 -3.35
CA GLU A 8 -8.08 -14.63 -3.71
C GLU A 8 -7.31 -13.86 -4.77
N ALA A 9 -8.02 -13.25 -5.73
CA ALA A 9 -7.37 -12.46 -6.77
C ALA A 9 -6.62 -11.26 -6.19
N VAL A 10 -7.18 -10.63 -5.17
CA VAL A 10 -6.51 -9.51 -4.49
C VAL A 10 -5.25 -10.00 -3.78
N LYS A 11 -5.34 -11.11 -3.07
CA LYS A 11 -4.16 -11.70 -2.42
C LYS A 11 -3.10 -12.09 -3.43
N ALA A 12 -3.49 -12.64 -4.56
CA ALA A 12 -2.57 -13.08 -5.59
C ALA A 12 -1.79 -11.93 -6.22
N ARG A 13 -2.41 -10.77 -6.34
CA ARG A 13 -1.76 -9.58 -6.89
C ARG A 13 -0.94 -8.81 -5.86
N ALA A 14 -1.19 -9.02 -4.58
CA ALA A 14 -0.53 -8.27 -3.52
C ALA A 14 0.94 -8.65 -3.37
N PHE A 15 1.72 -7.72 -2.88
CA PHE A 15 3.06 -8.03 -2.41
C PHE A 15 2.97 -8.61 -1.00
N HIS A 16 3.64 -9.72 -0.78
CA HIS A 16 3.68 -10.39 0.53
C HIS A 16 5.01 -10.11 1.20
N ALA A 17 4.98 -9.26 2.20
CA ALA A 17 6.18 -8.94 2.96
C ALA A 17 6.57 -10.10 3.88
N SER A 18 7.84 -10.15 4.24
CA SER A 18 8.37 -11.24 5.09
C SER A 18 7.74 -11.27 6.48
N ASN A 19 7.22 -10.14 6.96
CA ASN A 19 6.56 -10.05 8.26
C ASN A 19 5.06 -10.41 8.21
N GLY A 20 4.58 -10.84 7.05
CA GLY A 20 3.18 -11.21 6.89
C GLY A 20 2.25 -10.09 6.46
N GLU A 21 2.74 -8.87 6.37
CA GLU A 21 1.94 -7.76 5.89
C GLU A 21 1.78 -7.81 4.37
N LEU A 22 0.71 -7.19 3.89
CA LEU A 22 0.41 -7.15 2.46
C LEU A 22 0.58 -5.73 1.92
N GLY A 23 1.17 -5.64 0.73
CA GLY A 23 1.14 -4.45 -0.08
C GLY A 23 0.07 -4.61 -1.16
N ILE A 24 -1.00 -3.87 -1.06
CA ILE A 24 -2.16 -4.03 -1.94
C ILE A 24 -2.00 -3.18 -3.19
N VAL A 25 -2.27 -3.76 -4.34
CA VAL A 25 -2.31 -3.01 -5.60
C VAL A 25 -3.32 -1.88 -5.46
N PRO A 26 -2.98 -0.64 -5.85
CA PRO A 26 -3.90 0.49 -5.62
C PRO A 26 -5.31 0.28 -6.13
N SER A 27 -5.47 -0.35 -7.29
CA SER A 27 -6.80 -0.62 -7.82
C SER A 27 -7.61 -1.63 -7.00
N ASP A 28 -6.97 -2.38 -6.14
CA ASP A 28 -7.62 -3.35 -5.26
C ASP A 28 -7.97 -2.78 -3.88
N ALA A 29 -7.60 -1.53 -3.62
CA ALA A 29 -7.86 -0.92 -2.31
C ALA A 29 -9.34 -0.92 -1.93
N PRO A 30 -10.28 -0.57 -2.83
CA PRO A 30 -11.70 -0.65 -2.47
C PRO A 30 -12.14 -2.05 -2.05
N ALA A 31 -11.68 -3.08 -2.75
CA ALA A 31 -12.01 -4.47 -2.40
C ALA A 31 -11.42 -4.86 -1.04
N PHE A 32 -10.21 -4.41 -0.76
CA PHE A 32 -9.58 -4.67 0.53
C PHE A 32 -10.38 -4.02 1.67
N LEU A 33 -10.76 -2.77 1.50
CA LEU A 33 -11.54 -2.06 2.52
C LEU A 33 -12.92 -2.69 2.73
N GLU A 34 -13.55 -3.16 1.65
CA GLU A 34 -14.83 -3.85 1.77
C GLU A 34 -14.69 -5.16 2.53
N ALA A 35 -13.61 -5.89 2.32
CA ALA A 35 -13.35 -7.11 3.10
C ALA A 35 -13.15 -6.78 4.58
N CYS A 36 -12.45 -5.68 4.88
CA CYS A 36 -12.31 -5.23 6.26
C CYS A 36 -13.67 -4.90 6.88
N ARG A 37 -14.53 -4.23 6.12
CA ARG A 37 -15.87 -3.90 6.58
C ARG A 37 -16.66 -5.16 6.90
N THR A 38 -16.63 -6.12 5.99
CA THR A 38 -17.35 -7.38 6.16
C THR A 38 -16.88 -8.15 7.38
N ASP A 39 -15.59 -8.16 7.62
CA ASP A 39 -15.00 -8.91 8.74
C ASP A 39 -14.94 -8.12 10.05
N GLY A 40 -15.41 -6.88 10.06
CA GLY A 40 -15.39 -6.05 11.26
C GLY A 40 -13.98 -5.64 11.68
N ILE A 41 -13.05 -5.56 10.75
CA ILE A 41 -11.68 -5.17 11.05
C ILE A 41 -11.55 -3.65 11.01
N VAL A 42 -10.92 -3.11 12.04
CA VAL A 42 -10.67 -1.68 12.11
C VAL A 42 -9.40 -1.33 11.35
N VAL A 43 -9.52 -0.38 10.44
CA VAL A 43 -8.38 0.16 9.70
C VAL A 43 -7.87 1.38 10.44
N LEU A 44 -6.62 1.34 10.87
CA LEU A 44 -6.00 2.43 11.63
C LEU A 44 -5.31 3.45 10.74
N GLY A 45 -4.85 3.02 9.58
CA GLY A 45 -4.16 3.93 8.68
C GLY A 45 -3.62 3.20 7.46
N TRP A 46 -2.85 3.91 6.66
CA TRP A 46 -2.26 3.35 5.45
C TRP A 46 -0.98 4.12 5.10
N GLU A 47 -0.14 3.47 4.32
CA GLU A 47 1.04 4.12 3.76
C GLU A 47 1.32 3.58 2.37
N LEU A 48 2.04 4.34 1.57
CA LEU A 48 2.47 3.89 0.25
C LEU A 48 3.81 3.18 0.37
N TRP A 49 3.89 2.06 -0.31
CA TRP A 49 5.14 1.31 -0.47
C TRP A 49 5.54 1.30 -1.94
N VAL A 50 6.83 1.23 -2.18
CA VAL A 50 7.37 0.79 -3.46
C VAL A 50 7.97 -0.58 -3.23
N VAL A 51 7.59 -1.54 -4.07
CA VAL A 51 8.05 -2.91 -3.90
C VAL A 51 8.91 -3.33 -5.09
N ASP A 52 9.98 -4.01 -4.79
CA ASP A 52 10.90 -4.53 -5.80
C ASP A 52 10.88 -6.06 -5.74
N HIS A 53 10.06 -6.64 -6.60
CA HIS A 53 10.07 -8.09 -6.75
C HIS A 53 11.19 -8.56 -7.62
N ALA A 54 11.67 -7.66 -8.41
CA ALA A 54 12.39 -8.07 -9.58
C ALA A 54 13.84 -7.78 -9.45
N TRP A 55 14.28 -7.54 -8.40
CA TRP A 55 15.67 -7.38 -8.42
C TRP A 55 16.11 -6.62 -9.66
N GLY A 56 16.49 -5.50 -9.54
CA GLY A 56 16.99 -4.76 -10.67
C GLY A 56 16.20 -3.51 -11.01
N ILE A 57 15.25 -3.16 -10.22
CA ILE A 57 14.66 -1.85 -10.38
C ILE A 57 15.68 -0.85 -9.87
N GLU A 58 16.24 -0.11 -10.80
CA GLU A 58 17.18 0.92 -10.45
C GLU A 58 16.44 2.23 -10.26
N THR A 59 16.50 2.74 -9.05
CA THR A 59 15.92 4.03 -8.74
C THR A 59 16.90 4.80 -7.87
N ASN A 60 16.75 6.09 -7.86
CA ASN A 60 17.50 6.93 -6.93
C ASN A 60 16.83 6.99 -5.56
N GLY A 61 15.76 6.27 -5.41
CA GLY A 61 15.05 6.19 -4.16
C GLY A 61 15.61 5.12 -3.24
N PRO A 62 14.85 4.72 -2.25
CA PRO A 62 15.30 3.75 -1.25
C PRO A 62 15.39 2.32 -1.74
N MET A 63 14.94 2.03 -2.94
CA MET A 63 14.92 0.67 -3.46
C MET A 63 16.30 0.15 -3.79
N ARG A 64 16.47 -1.14 -3.63
CA ARG A 64 17.70 -1.84 -3.94
C ARG A 64 17.40 -3.05 -4.79
N ALA A 65 18.32 -3.39 -5.64
CA ALA A 65 18.15 -4.48 -6.58
C ALA A 65 18.60 -5.82 -5.99
N HIS A 66 18.11 -6.17 -4.84
CA HIS A 66 18.52 -7.39 -4.16
C HIS A 66 17.30 -8.15 -3.63
N GLY A 67 16.71 -8.93 -4.49
CA GLY A 67 15.55 -9.70 -4.10
C GLY A 67 14.32 -8.83 -3.91
N SER A 68 13.44 -9.25 -3.05
CA SER A 68 12.24 -8.51 -2.76
C SER A 68 12.51 -7.43 -1.71
N TRP A 69 12.08 -6.24 -1.99
CA TRP A 69 12.23 -5.12 -1.08
C TRP A 69 10.96 -4.30 -1.09
N CYS A 70 10.61 -3.77 0.06
CA CYS A 70 9.53 -2.79 0.14
C CYS A 70 9.86 -1.75 1.19
N GLY A 71 9.29 -0.58 1.03
CA GLY A 71 9.46 0.49 2.00
C GLY A 71 8.54 1.66 1.70
N GLY A 72 8.36 2.49 2.70
CA GLY A 72 7.58 3.72 2.56
C GLY A 72 8.26 4.68 1.61
N ILE A 73 7.48 5.43 0.88
CA ILE A 73 7.96 6.41 -0.07
C ILE A 73 7.37 7.78 0.24
N PRO A 74 8.11 8.85 -0.05
CA PRO A 74 7.55 10.19 0.05
C PRO A 74 6.66 10.48 -1.14
N LEU A 75 5.68 11.33 -0.94
CA LEU A 75 4.99 11.96 -2.04
C LEU A 75 5.89 12.99 -2.68
N ARG A 76 5.62 13.30 -3.96
CA ARG A 76 6.44 14.24 -4.70
C ARG A 76 6.52 15.58 -3.96
N GLY A 77 7.72 16.10 -3.84
CA GLY A 77 7.97 17.35 -3.13
C GLY A 77 8.19 17.20 -1.63
N GLN A 78 8.11 16.00 -1.11
CA GLN A 78 8.37 15.71 0.29
C GLN A 78 9.65 14.91 0.43
N SER A 79 10.36 15.14 1.52
CA SER A 79 11.64 14.46 1.76
C SER A 79 11.52 13.21 2.61
N LEU A 80 10.38 13.00 3.26
CA LEU A 80 10.14 11.86 4.14
C LEU A 80 9.01 11.01 3.60
N PRO A 81 9.03 9.71 3.86
CA PRO A 81 7.91 8.86 3.51
C PRO A 81 6.62 9.40 4.11
N SER A 82 5.57 9.40 3.30
CA SER A 82 4.26 9.81 3.79
C SER A 82 3.63 8.63 4.48
N VAL A 83 3.48 8.74 5.78
CA VAL A 83 2.57 7.90 6.52
C VAL A 83 1.30 8.70 6.61
N VAL A 84 0.32 8.30 5.84
CA VAL A 84 -0.92 9.02 5.84
C VAL A 84 -1.91 8.10 6.47
N GLY A 85 -2.12 8.29 7.71
CA GLY A 85 -3.07 7.47 8.38
C GLY A 85 -4.09 8.33 9.02
N GLY A 86 -5.25 8.30 8.47
CA GLY A 86 -6.36 8.81 9.20
C GLY A 86 -6.60 7.95 10.42
N THR A 87 -7.16 8.52 11.42
CA THR A 87 -7.60 7.78 12.60
C THR A 87 -9.06 7.38 12.49
N GLY A 88 -9.67 7.67 11.37
CA GLY A 88 -11.11 7.59 11.19
C GLY A 88 -11.64 6.27 10.65
N GLY A 89 -10.81 5.29 10.41
CA GLY A 89 -11.28 3.99 9.96
C GLY A 89 -11.49 3.91 8.45
N ILE A 90 -12.36 2.98 8.05
CA ILE A 90 -12.53 2.62 6.63
C ILE A 90 -13.01 3.80 5.79
N GLU A 91 -14.00 4.53 6.27
CA GLU A 91 -14.58 5.62 5.47
C GLU A 91 -13.59 6.75 5.26
N GLU A 92 -12.86 7.12 6.29
CA GLU A 92 -11.84 8.15 6.17
C GLU A 92 -10.71 7.70 5.26
N THR A 93 -10.26 6.45 5.41
CA THR A 93 -9.24 5.88 4.56
C THR A 93 -9.68 5.87 3.10
N ALA A 94 -10.91 5.46 2.83
CA ALA A 94 -11.45 5.46 1.48
C ALA A 94 -11.46 6.86 0.87
N THR A 95 -11.82 7.86 1.66
CA THR A 95 -11.84 9.25 1.21
C THR A 95 -10.44 9.74 0.90
N GLU A 96 -9.48 9.45 1.77
CA GLU A 96 -8.09 9.84 1.55
C GLU A 96 -7.51 9.20 0.29
N LEU A 97 -7.77 7.91 0.09
CA LEU A 97 -7.27 7.21 -1.09
C LEU A 97 -7.92 7.73 -2.37
N ALA A 98 -9.20 8.06 -2.32
CA ALA A 98 -9.89 8.61 -3.47
C ALA A 98 -9.35 9.99 -3.88
N ALA A 99 -8.84 10.74 -2.91
CA ALA A 99 -8.25 12.05 -3.17
C ALA A 99 -6.79 11.97 -3.66
N LEU A 100 -6.17 10.81 -3.55
CA LEU A 100 -4.78 10.64 -3.93
C LEU A 100 -4.66 10.49 -5.44
N ASP A 101 -3.79 11.29 -6.04
CA ASP A 101 -3.48 11.20 -7.46
C ASP A 101 -2.05 10.65 -7.61
N LEU A 102 -1.94 9.35 -7.79
CA LEU A 102 -0.64 8.70 -7.87
C LEU A 102 0.20 9.22 -9.03
N ASP A 103 -0.43 9.56 -10.15
CA ASP A 103 0.31 10.07 -11.31
C ASP A 103 0.96 11.42 -11.01
N ALA A 104 0.32 12.24 -10.18
CA ALA A 104 0.85 13.54 -9.79
C ALA A 104 1.73 13.47 -8.55
N ASP A 105 1.40 12.58 -7.63
CA ASP A 105 1.97 12.58 -6.28
C ASP A 105 3.16 11.65 -6.10
N VAL A 106 3.36 10.71 -7.03
CA VAL A 106 4.43 9.71 -6.93
C VAL A 106 5.38 9.85 -8.12
N GLU A 107 6.65 9.63 -7.87
CA GLU A 107 7.65 9.64 -8.93
C GLU A 107 7.26 8.65 -10.04
N PRO A 108 7.20 9.08 -11.32
CA PRO A 108 6.70 8.22 -12.40
C PRO A 108 7.39 6.87 -12.52
N SER A 109 8.68 6.81 -12.27
CA SER A 109 9.43 5.57 -12.37
C SER A 109 8.99 4.53 -11.34
N TRP A 110 8.32 4.94 -10.29
CA TRP A 110 7.88 4.05 -9.21
C TRP A 110 6.46 3.54 -9.40
N LEU A 111 5.67 4.21 -10.25
CA LEU A 111 4.23 3.92 -10.37
C LEU A 111 3.88 2.44 -10.52
N PRO A 112 4.56 1.66 -11.37
CA PRO A 112 4.20 0.24 -11.53
C PRO A 112 4.41 -0.59 -10.27
N TYR A 113 5.18 -0.07 -9.34
CA TYR A 113 5.62 -0.81 -8.15
C TYR A 113 4.99 -0.30 -6.86
N VAL A 114 4.10 0.66 -6.97
CA VAL A 114 3.42 1.23 -5.79
C VAL A 114 2.42 0.23 -5.25
N ARG A 115 2.44 0.06 -3.94
CA ARG A 115 1.46 -0.74 -3.22
C ARG A 115 0.99 0.05 -2.00
N ILE A 116 -0.16 -0.30 -1.49
CA ILE A 116 -0.72 0.32 -0.30
C ILE A 116 -0.67 -0.70 0.83
N ASN A 117 -0.03 -0.34 1.91
CA ASN A 117 -0.05 -1.14 3.13
C ASN A 117 -1.03 -0.52 4.10
N PHE A 118 -1.95 -1.33 4.59
CA PHE A 118 -2.95 -0.89 5.57
C PHE A 118 -2.54 -1.37 6.96
N THR A 119 -2.61 -0.47 7.92
CA THR A 119 -2.42 -0.81 9.32
C THR A 119 -3.77 -1.19 9.92
N LEU A 120 -3.85 -2.40 10.39
CA LEU A 120 -5.11 -2.96 10.92
C LEU A 120 -4.98 -3.16 12.42
N ALA A 121 -6.09 -2.94 13.13
CA ALA A 121 -6.17 -3.27 14.55
C ALA A 121 -6.37 -4.78 14.71
N ASP A 122 -5.74 -5.31 15.73
CA ASP A 122 -5.91 -6.71 16.09
C ASP A 122 -7.28 -7.00 16.68
#